data_e9402aeb220c1c745632a5f5cc7602b9
#
_entry.id   e9402aeb220c1c745632a5f5cc7602b9
#
_cell.length_a   1.000
_cell.length_b   1.000
_cell.length_c   1.000
_cell.angle_alpha   90.00
_cell.angle_beta   90.00
_cell.angle_gamma   90.00
#
_symmetry.space_group_name_H-M   'P 1'
#
loop_
_entity.id
_entity.type
_entity.pdbx_description
1 polymer ?
#
loop_
_entity_poly.entity_id
_entity_poly.type
_entity_poly.pdbx_seq_one_letter_code
_entity_poly.pdbx_strand_id
1 'polypeptide(L)'
;MALFDAKNFNGEVFGKYVDKTPNLKRNQLLKCGAIVEKKEYAAMLPDQVGGNYITLPIKARIGGTASNYDGSTNIGTSSRKTYTHGRIVVGRANGWTEKDFSSDITGEDFLPAAEEIAEYWDDIDQATLLATLKGVFSMTGTENLKFVNGHTLDIHEDVNNTFGETTVNTAAQKAMGDNKGKISLLVMHSVVATNVENKKLIGYLKYTDKDGVEKDLTLYTI
;
A
#
# COMPACT_ATOMS: atom_id res chain seq x y z
N MET A 1 -22.25 -30.03 29.74
CA MET A 1 -21.92 -28.60 29.46
C MET A 1 -20.42 -28.51 29.31
N ALA A 2 -19.92 -28.43 28.08
CA ALA A 2 -18.48 -28.24 27.86
C ALA A 2 -18.19 -26.77 28.14
N LEU A 3 -17.62 -26.49 29.31
CA LEU A 3 -17.08 -25.19 29.63
C LEU A 3 -15.94 -24.90 28.66
N PHE A 4 -16.07 -23.85 27.86
CA PHE A 4 -14.98 -23.32 27.06
C PHE A 4 -13.98 -22.71 28.05
N ASP A 5 -13.07 -23.54 28.54
CA ASP A 5 -12.04 -23.15 29.49
C ASP A 5 -10.80 -22.72 28.70
N ALA A 6 -10.15 -21.63 29.12
CA ALA A 6 -8.86 -21.17 28.59
C ALA A 6 -7.80 -22.28 28.51
N LYS A 7 -7.98 -23.38 29.27
CA LYS A 7 -7.15 -24.57 29.18
C LYS A 7 -7.38 -25.42 27.92
N ASN A 8 -8.54 -25.31 27.30
CA ASN A 8 -8.90 -26.06 26.08
C ASN A 8 -8.72 -25.24 24.79
N PHE A 9 -8.55 -23.92 24.90
CA PHE A 9 -8.29 -23.04 23.76
C PHE A 9 -6.79 -22.88 23.53
N ASN A 10 -6.31 -23.43 22.43
CA ASN A 10 -4.93 -23.21 22.01
C ASN A 10 -4.86 -22.03 21.05
N GLY A 11 -4.57 -20.83 21.57
CA GLY A 11 -4.46 -19.59 20.79
C GLY A 11 -3.41 -19.65 19.68
N GLU A 12 -2.35 -20.44 19.85
CA GLU A 12 -1.32 -20.60 18.81
C GLU A 12 -1.86 -21.39 17.60
N VAL A 13 -2.63 -22.46 17.84
CA VAL A 13 -3.27 -23.25 16.78
C VAL A 13 -4.33 -22.43 16.09
N PHE A 14 -5.14 -21.68 16.83
CA PHE A 14 -6.15 -20.78 16.27
C PHE A 14 -5.51 -19.67 15.41
N GLY A 15 -4.45 -19.03 15.90
CA GLY A 15 -3.71 -18.05 15.12
C GLY A 15 -3.17 -18.61 13.81
N LYS A 16 -2.59 -19.82 13.83
CA LYS A 16 -2.15 -20.52 12.60
C LYS A 16 -3.30 -20.86 11.65
N TYR A 17 -4.50 -21.07 12.18
CA TYR A 17 -5.69 -21.29 11.35
C TYR A 17 -6.17 -20.01 10.68
N VAL A 18 -6.24 -18.90 11.41
CA VAL A 18 -6.56 -17.59 10.86
C VAL A 18 -5.56 -17.20 9.77
N ASP A 19 -4.26 -17.41 10.01
CA ASP A 19 -3.21 -17.13 9.02
C ASP A 19 -3.30 -17.96 7.73
N LYS A 20 -3.96 -19.13 7.79
CA LYS A 20 -4.18 -19.97 6.61
C LYS A 20 -5.43 -19.62 5.82
N THR A 21 -6.35 -18.85 6.42
CA THR A 21 -7.59 -18.46 5.74
C THR A 21 -7.24 -17.55 4.55
N PRO A 22 -7.65 -17.93 3.32
CA PRO A 22 -7.29 -17.19 2.13
C PRO A 22 -7.99 -15.84 2.11
N ASN A 23 -7.18 -14.81 2.01
CA ASN A 23 -7.60 -13.43 1.97
C ASN A 23 -7.41 -12.84 0.57
N LEU A 24 -8.51 -12.70 -0.16
CA LEU A 24 -8.48 -12.22 -1.54
C LEU A 24 -8.04 -10.76 -1.64
N LYS A 25 -8.48 -9.91 -0.74
CA LYS A 25 -8.15 -8.47 -0.74
C LYS A 25 -6.66 -8.26 -0.46
N ARG A 26 -6.13 -8.91 0.58
CA ARG A 26 -4.71 -8.87 0.93
C ARG A 26 -3.84 -9.45 -0.18
N ASN A 27 -4.25 -10.55 -0.79
CA ASN A 27 -3.54 -11.15 -1.91
C ASN A 27 -3.42 -10.21 -3.11
N GLN A 28 -4.44 -9.41 -3.42
CA GLN A 28 -4.38 -8.42 -4.50
C GLN A 28 -3.37 -7.31 -4.19
N LEU A 29 -3.39 -6.76 -2.98
CA LEU A 29 -2.44 -5.73 -2.53
C LEU A 29 -0.99 -6.25 -2.52
N LEU A 30 -0.75 -7.48 -2.10
CA LEU A 30 0.56 -8.12 -2.15
C LEU A 30 1.02 -8.35 -3.60
N LYS A 31 0.14 -8.84 -4.47
CA LYS A 31 0.46 -9.09 -5.89
C LYS A 31 0.80 -7.83 -6.66
N CYS A 32 0.14 -6.70 -6.36
CA CYS A 32 0.45 -5.42 -7.00
C CYS A 32 1.72 -4.73 -6.46
N GLY A 33 2.32 -5.26 -5.38
CA GLY A 33 3.51 -4.69 -4.76
C GLY A 33 3.26 -3.43 -3.91
N ALA A 34 2.00 -3.10 -3.63
CA ALA A 34 1.64 -1.99 -2.74
C ALA A 34 2.06 -2.29 -1.29
N ILE A 35 1.98 -3.54 -0.89
CA ILE A 35 2.43 -4.05 0.40
C ILE A 35 3.54 -5.06 0.14
N VAL A 36 4.68 -4.88 0.80
CA VAL A 36 5.84 -5.76 0.66
C VAL A 36 6.30 -6.22 2.03
N GLU A 37 6.40 -7.53 2.20
CA GLU A 37 6.97 -8.13 3.41
C GLU A 37 8.48 -7.91 3.44
N LYS A 38 9.01 -7.38 4.55
CA LYS A 38 10.43 -7.11 4.78
C LYS A 38 10.91 -7.77 6.06
N LYS A 39 11.30 -9.04 5.97
CA LYS A 39 11.83 -9.83 7.11
C LYS A 39 13.07 -9.21 7.75
N GLU A 40 13.86 -8.45 6.98
CA GLU A 40 15.04 -7.75 7.48
C GLU A 40 14.69 -6.72 8.57
N TYR A 41 13.54 -6.04 8.43
CA TYR A 41 13.11 -5.05 9.43
C TYR A 41 12.54 -5.70 10.69
N ALA A 42 11.92 -6.86 10.55
CA ALA A 42 11.45 -7.64 11.70
C ALA A 42 12.62 -8.05 12.60
N ALA A 43 13.77 -8.42 12.01
CA ALA A 43 14.97 -8.75 12.76
C ALA A 43 15.63 -7.54 13.46
N MET A 44 15.39 -6.32 12.97
CA MET A 44 15.89 -5.08 13.56
C MET A 44 15.02 -4.56 14.72
N LEU A 45 13.81 -5.12 14.88
CA LEU A 45 12.87 -4.80 15.96
C LEU A 45 12.65 -6.05 16.82
N PRO A 46 13.62 -6.46 17.66
CA PRO A 46 13.44 -7.60 18.55
C PRO A 46 12.37 -7.28 19.58
N ASP A 47 11.63 -8.31 19.97
CA ASP A 47 10.39 -8.30 20.73
C ASP A 47 10.40 -7.60 22.10
N GLN A 48 11.47 -7.03 22.58
CA GLN A 48 11.50 -6.51 23.95
C GLN A 48 12.42 -5.31 24.21
N VAL A 49 12.95 -4.63 23.23
CA VAL A 49 13.94 -3.56 23.47
C VAL A 49 13.31 -2.16 23.53
N GLY A 50 11.99 -2.05 23.55
CA GLY A 50 11.30 -0.76 23.69
C GLY A 50 11.66 0.22 22.57
N GLY A 51 10.71 0.53 21.76
CA GLY A 51 10.84 1.48 20.66
C GLY A 51 10.18 0.95 19.40
N ASN A 52 9.34 1.79 18.80
CA ASN A 52 8.58 1.49 17.60
C ASN A 52 9.15 2.21 16.36
N TYR A 53 10.35 2.76 16.46
CA TYR A 53 10.95 3.59 15.41
C TYR A 53 12.38 3.14 15.10
N ILE A 54 12.63 2.93 13.82
CA ILE A 54 13.97 2.60 13.30
C ILE A 54 14.40 3.69 12.32
N THR A 55 15.66 4.11 12.42
CA THR A 55 16.28 5.01 11.46
C THR A 55 17.24 4.24 10.57
N LEU A 56 17.03 4.33 9.27
CA LEU A 56 17.83 3.64 8.26
C LEU A 56 18.54 4.67 7.36
N PRO A 57 19.84 4.49 7.08
CA PRO A 57 20.56 5.35 6.14
C PRO A 57 20.22 5.00 4.69
N ILE A 58 19.94 6.01 3.89
CA ILE A 58 19.79 5.90 2.44
C ILE A 58 20.91 6.70 1.78
N LYS A 59 21.63 6.05 0.89
CA LYS A 59 22.64 6.72 0.07
C LYS A 59 21.98 7.30 -1.17
N ALA A 60 22.18 8.61 -1.39
CA ALA A 60 21.72 9.27 -2.59
C ALA A 60 22.43 8.75 -3.83
N ARG A 61 21.85 8.99 -4.99
CA ARG A 61 22.51 8.75 -6.27
C ARG A 61 23.74 9.65 -6.37
N ILE A 62 24.81 9.13 -6.94
CA ILE A 62 26.00 9.91 -7.26
C ILE A 62 25.60 10.95 -8.31
N GLY A 63 25.83 12.23 -8.01
CA GLY A 63 25.64 13.35 -8.91
C GLY A 63 26.99 13.97 -9.23
N GLY A 64 27.00 14.92 -10.13
CA GLY A 64 28.16 15.68 -10.55
C GLY A 64 28.07 16.01 -12.03
N THR A 65 28.78 17.04 -12.45
CA THR A 65 28.88 17.40 -13.86
C THR A 65 30.20 16.87 -14.38
N ALA A 66 30.14 16.13 -15.47
CA ALA A 66 31.37 15.67 -16.13
C ALA A 66 32.09 16.89 -16.72
N SER A 67 33.40 16.99 -16.48
CA SER A 67 34.26 17.98 -17.11
C SER A 67 35.04 17.37 -18.25
N ASN A 68 35.35 18.17 -19.24
CA ASN A 68 36.31 17.74 -20.30
C ASN A 68 37.70 17.63 -19.69
N TYR A 69 38.33 16.49 -19.92
CA TYR A 69 39.70 16.23 -19.43
C TYR A 69 40.71 16.67 -20.46
N ASP A 70 41.57 17.60 -20.07
CA ASP A 70 42.65 18.17 -20.92
C ASP A 70 44.05 17.62 -20.60
N GLY A 71 44.13 16.65 -19.69
CA GLY A 71 45.41 16.02 -19.28
C GLY A 71 46.16 16.78 -18.19
N SER A 72 45.77 18.00 -17.85
CA SER A 72 46.50 18.86 -16.90
C SER A 72 45.61 19.46 -15.79
N THR A 73 44.33 19.68 -16.03
CA THR A 73 43.42 20.29 -15.07
C THR A 73 43.02 19.30 -13.97
N ASN A 74 43.09 19.75 -12.72
CA ASN A 74 42.64 18.92 -11.60
C ASN A 74 41.14 18.59 -11.71
N ILE A 75 40.79 17.31 -11.60
CA ILE A 75 39.41 16.83 -11.64
C ILE A 75 38.72 17.15 -10.30
N GLY A 76 37.65 17.91 -10.38
CA GLY A 76 36.80 18.19 -9.21
C GLY A 76 36.16 16.92 -8.66
N THR A 77 36.20 16.74 -7.34
CA THR A 77 35.59 15.61 -6.66
C THR A 77 34.20 15.98 -6.12
N SER A 78 33.25 15.08 -6.26
CA SER A 78 31.92 15.21 -5.64
C SER A 78 31.73 14.10 -4.61
N SER A 79 31.08 14.44 -3.50
CA SER A 79 30.77 13.47 -2.45
C SER A 79 29.35 12.89 -2.60
N ARG A 80 29.19 11.63 -2.21
CA ARG A 80 27.89 11.00 -2.13
C ARG A 80 27.16 11.46 -0.87
N LYS A 81 25.95 12.01 -1.03
CA LYS A 81 25.11 12.41 0.11
C LYS A 81 24.45 11.17 0.73
N THR A 82 24.36 11.15 2.06
CA THR A 82 23.62 10.17 2.82
C THR A 82 22.44 10.86 3.49
N TYR A 83 21.26 10.28 3.34
CA TYR A 83 20.06 10.71 4.02
C TYR A 83 19.62 9.60 4.99
N THR A 84 18.80 9.97 5.95
CA THR A 84 18.16 9.01 6.86
C THR A 84 16.66 8.98 6.60
N HIS A 85 16.07 7.80 6.65
CA HIS A 85 14.63 7.66 6.68
C HIS A 85 14.20 6.85 7.90
N GLY A 86 13.09 7.25 8.49
CA GLY A 86 12.50 6.57 9.62
C GLY A 86 11.46 5.55 9.21
N ARG A 87 11.37 4.50 9.97
CA ARG A 87 10.31 3.50 9.90
C ARG A 87 9.64 3.39 11.25
N ILE A 88 8.33 3.38 11.27
CA ILE A 88 7.54 3.21 12.49
C ILE A 88 6.75 1.91 12.39
N VAL A 89 6.70 1.18 13.50
CA VAL A 89 5.83 0.01 13.64
C VAL A 89 4.54 0.46 14.30
N VAL A 90 3.43 0.12 13.66
CA VAL A 90 2.09 0.35 14.20
C VAL A 90 1.46 -1.00 14.49
N GLY A 91 1.22 -1.27 15.77
CA GLY A 91 0.49 -2.46 16.22
C GLY A 91 -0.99 -2.13 16.39
N ARG A 92 -1.84 -3.05 15.99
CA ARG A 92 -3.28 -3.04 16.25
C ARG A 92 -3.63 -4.31 16.99
N ALA A 93 -4.53 -4.22 17.96
CA ALA A 93 -5.05 -5.37 18.70
C ALA A 93 -6.55 -5.21 18.91
N ASN A 94 -7.25 -6.31 18.89
CA ASN A 94 -8.65 -6.40 19.28
C ASN A 94 -8.89 -7.75 19.96
N GLY A 95 -9.93 -7.84 20.79
CA GLY A 95 -10.33 -9.08 21.47
C GLY A 95 -11.82 -9.29 21.30
N TRP A 96 -12.20 -10.54 21.08
CA TRP A 96 -13.59 -10.95 20.94
C TRP A 96 -13.92 -11.96 22.01
N THR A 97 -15.12 -11.87 22.54
CA THR A 97 -15.65 -12.83 23.51
C THR A 97 -17.07 -13.21 23.08
N GLU A 98 -17.36 -14.48 23.12
CA GLU A 98 -18.69 -15.00 22.94
C GLU A 98 -19.23 -15.52 24.28
N LYS A 99 -20.56 -15.39 24.49
CA LYS A 99 -21.20 -15.94 25.68
C LYS A 99 -21.51 -17.41 25.43
N ASP A 100 -21.14 -18.28 26.36
CA ASP A 100 -21.42 -19.72 26.31
C ASP A 100 -22.89 -20.04 26.03
N PHE A 101 -23.81 -19.21 26.54
CA PHE A 101 -25.24 -19.34 26.31
C PHE A 101 -25.64 -19.13 24.84
N SER A 102 -24.88 -18.34 24.09
CA SER A 102 -25.15 -18.09 22.66
C SER A 102 -24.80 -19.32 21.85
N SER A 103 -23.65 -19.95 22.10
CA SER A 103 -23.22 -21.17 21.43
C SER A 103 -24.10 -22.40 21.78
N ASP A 104 -24.60 -22.46 23.00
CA ASP A 104 -25.55 -23.50 23.45
C ASP A 104 -26.90 -23.42 22.72
N ILE A 105 -27.34 -22.22 22.34
CA ILE A 105 -28.63 -22.03 21.62
C ILE A 105 -28.45 -22.23 20.11
N THR A 106 -27.37 -21.70 19.53
CA THR A 106 -27.16 -21.76 18.07
C THR A 106 -26.56 -23.08 17.62
N GLY A 107 -25.88 -23.78 18.53
CA GLY A 107 -25.14 -25.02 18.20
C GLY A 107 -23.93 -24.78 17.32
N GLU A 108 -23.50 -23.54 17.13
CA GLU A 108 -22.34 -23.16 16.34
C GLU A 108 -21.08 -23.10 17.21
N ASP A 109 -20.04 -23.74 16.76
CA ASP A 109 -18.72 -23.65 17.40
C ASP A 109 -18.02 -22.31 17.05
N PHE A 110 -17.09 -21.90 17.89
CA PHE A 110 -16.27 -20.67 17.68
C PHE A 110 -15.35 -20.73 16.42
N LEU A 111 -15.24 -21.86 15.77
CA LEU A 111 -14.39 -22.05 14.58
C LEU A 111 -14.78 -21.15 13.39
N PRO A 112 -16.06 -20.91 13.06
CA PRO A 112 -16.44 -19.97 12.02
C PRO A 112 -15.94 -18.54 12.27
N ALA A 113 -15.76 -18.15 13.53
CA ALA A 113 -15.21 -16.85 13.89
C ALA A 113 -13.80 -16.60 13.34
N ALA A 114 -13.04 -17.64 13.01
CA ALA A 114 -11.70 -17.46 12.42
C ALA A 114 -11.75 -16.78 11.03
N GLU A 115 -12.76 -17.10 10.23
CA GLU A 115 -12.97 -16.46 8.93
C GLU A 115 -13.40 -15.01 9.10
N GLU A 116 -14.32 -14.74 10.00
CA GLU A 116 -14.79 -13.37 10.32
C GLU A 116 -13.66 -12.51 10.90
N ILE A 117 -12.80 -13.09 11.74
CA ILE A 117 -11.60 -12.41 12.26
C ILE A 117 -10.61 -12.08 11.15
N ALA A 118 -10.41 -12.99 10.20
CA ALA A 118 -9.54 -12.73 9.06
C ALA A 118 -10.07 -11.57 8.21
N GLU A 119 -11.38 -11.55 7.90
CA GLU A 119 -12.01 -10.46 7.17
C GLU A 119 -11.92 -9.12 7.92
N TYR A 120 -12.12 -9.14 9.24
CA TYR A 120 -11.97 -7.95 10.08
C TYR A 120 -10.57 -7.35 9.97
N TRP A 121 -9.52 -8.17 10.07
CA TRP A 121 -8.14 -7.68 9.96
C TRP A 121 -7.83 -7.15 8.57
N ASP A 122 -8.45 -7.70 7.54
CA ASP A 122 -8.34 -7.19 6.19
C ASP A 122 -8.89 -5.78 6.03
N ASP A 123 -10.06 -5.53 6.59
CA ASP A 123 -10.68 -4.23 6.57
C ASP A 123 -9.84 -3.21 7.36
N ILE A 124 -9.24 -3.62 8.49
CA ILE A 124 -8.31 -2.78 9.26
C ILE A 124 -7.03 -2.49 8.48
N ASP A 125 -6.45 -3.47 7.80
CA ASP A 125 -5.26 -3.29 6.98
C ASP A 125 -5.53 -2.34 5.80
N GLN A 126 -6.66 -2.50 5.14
CA GLN A 126 -7.10 -1.60 4.07
C GLN A 126 -7.31 -0.18 4.58
N ALA A 127 -8.01 -0.01 5.71
CA ALA A 127 -8.23 1.30 6.33
C ALA A 127 -6.91 1.96 6.75
N THR A 128 -5.97 1.19 7.28
CA THR A 128 -4.64 1.66 7.67
C THR A 128 -3.82 2.11 6.45
N LEU A 129 -3.87 1.36 5.36
CA LEU A 129 -3.22 1.74 4.10
C LEU A 129 -3.79 3.04 3.55
N LEU A 130 -5.12 3.16 3.48
CA LEU A 130 -5.78 4.38 3.00
C LEU A 130 -5.48 5.59 3.90
N ALA A 131 -5.47 5.41 5.22
CA ALA A 131 -5.11 6.47 6.16
C ALA A 131 -3.65 6.91 5.98
N THR A 132 -2.74 5.97 5.73
CA THR A 132 -1.33 6.25 5.45
C THR A 132 -1.18 7.04 4.15
N LEU A 133 -1.85 6.63 3.07
CA LEU A 133 -1.86 7.35 1.80
C LEU A 133 -2.44 8.76 1.97
N LYS A 134 -3.57 8.90 2.67
CA LYS A 134 -4.14 10.21 2.99
C LYS A 134 -3.15 11.09 3.76
N GLY A 135 -2.42 10.53 4.72
CA GLY A 135 -1.37 11.23 5.45
C GLY A 135 -0.25 11.72 4.54
N VAL A 136 0.23 10.88 3.62
CA VAL A 136 1.26 11.23 2.63
C VAL A 136 0.79 12.39 1.73
N PHE A 137 -0.43 12.32 1.20
CA PHE A 137 -0.97 13.38 0.34
C PHE A 137 -1.42 14.63 1.09
N SER A 138 -1.50 14.58 2.41
CA SER A 138 -1.79 15.74 3.29
C SER A 138 -0.54 16.40 3.86
N MET A 139 0.65 15.97 3.44
CA MET A 139 1.90 16.56 3.92
C MET A 139 2.02 18.03 3.54
N THR A 140 2.51 18.84 4.48
CA THR A 140 2.80 20.25 4.32
C THR A 140 4.30 20.51 4.37
N GLY A 141 4.75 21.64 3.86
CA GLY A 141 6.18 21.98 3.79
C GLY A 141 6.69 21.96 2.35
N THR A 142 7.65 22.84 2.05
CA THR A 142 8.05 23.17 0.67
C THR A 142 8.48 21.95 -0.15
N GLU A 143 9.30 21.07 0.41
CA GLU A 143 9.78 19.89 -0.32
C GLU A 143 8.71 18.80 -0.41
N ASN A 144 7.89 18.65 0.64
CA ASN A 144 6.78 17.70 0.63
C ASN A 144 5.70 18.10 -0.39
N LEU A 145 5.41 19.40 -0.49
CA LEU A 145 4.45 19.91 -1.48
C LEU A 145 4.91 19.68 -2.92
N LYS A 146 6.21 19.69 -3.20
CA LYS A 146 6.73 19.31 -4.53
C LYS A 146 6.35 17.86 -4.88
N PHE A 147 6.48 16.97 -3.91
CA PHE A 147 6.08 15.58 -4.09
C PHE A 147 4.56 15.45 -4.28
N VAL A 148 3.77 16.05 -3.38
CA VAL A 148 2.30 15.99 -3.42
C VAL A 148 1.79 16.56 -4.74
N ASN A 149 2.22 17.75 -5.14
CA ASN A 149 1.77 18.41 -6.37
C ASN A 149 2.22 17.64 -7.63
N GLY A 150 3.40 17.01 -7.58
CA GLY A 150 3.88 16.16 -8.68
C GLY A 150 3.06 14.88 -8.87
N HIS A 151 2.43 14.38 -7.80
CA HIS A 151 1.69 13.11 -7.82
C HIS A 151 0.17 13.29 -7.70
N THR A 152 -0.32 14.52 -7.68
CA THR A 152 -1.75 14.82 -7.64
C THR A 152 -2.17 15.51 -8.93
N LEU A 153 -3.13 14.96 -9.64
CA LEU A 153 -3.80 15.60 -10.76
C LEU A 153 -5.13 16.15 -10.25
N ASP A 154 -5.23 17.48 -10.14
CA ASP A 154 -6.48 18.16 -9.86
C ASP A 154 -7.12 18.57 -11.18
N ILE A 155 -8.36 18.15 -11.39
CA ILE A 155 -9.15 18.44 -12.59
C ILE A 155 -10.36 19.33 -12.28
N HIS A 156 -10.46 19.82 -11.02
CA HIS A 156 -11.65 20.57 -10.57
C HIS A 156 -11.88 21.86 -11.36
N GLU A 157 -10.81 22.53 -11.76
CA GLU A 157 -10.86 23.77 -12.54
C GLU A 157 -10.82 23.56 -14.05
N ASP A 158 -10.68 22.32 -14.52
CA ASP A 158 -10.67 22.01 -15.95
C ASP A 158 -12.06 22.15 -16.56
N VAL A 159 -12.12 22.50 -17.85
CA VAL A 159 -13.37 22.60 -18.61
C VAL A 159 -14.18 21.30 -18.56
N ASN A 160 -13.50 20.16 -18.52
CA ASN A 160 -14.06 18.83 -18.28
C ASN A 160 -13.62 18.31 -16.92
N ASN A 161 -14.27 18.78 -15.87
CA ASN A 161 -13.97 18.43 -14.46
C ASN A 161 -14.49 17.05 -14.05
N THR A 162 -14.80 16.18 -15.00
CA THR A 162 -15.25 14.82 -14.76
C THR A 162 -14.19 13.80 -15.17
N PHE A 163 -14.19 12.68 -14.48
CA PHE A 163 -13.33 11.55 -14.84
C PHE A 163 -13.65 11.08 -16.28
N GLY A 164 -12.66 11.09 -17.15
CA GLY A 164 -12.77 10.81 -18.58
C GLY A 164 -11.68 9.86 -19.10
N GLU A 165 -11.68 9.65 -20.40
CA GLU A 165 -10.80 8.70 -21.10
C GLU A 165 -9.31 8.95 -20.87
N THR A 166 -8.91 10.21 -20.78
CA THR A 166 -7.49 10.61 -20.68
C THR A 166 -7.02 10.81 -19.25
N THR A 167 -7.92 10.87 -18.27
CA THR A 167 -7.61 11.25 -16.90
C THR A 167 -6.56 10.36 -16.26
N VAL A 168 -6.70 9.03 -16.39
CA VAL A 168 -5.75 8.06 -15.82
C VAL A 168 -4.37 8.18 -16.47
N ASN A 169 -4.33 8.26 -17.80
CA ASN A 169 -3.07 8.35 -18.53
C ASN A 169 -2.34 9.67 -18.24
N THR A 170 -3.08 10.78 -18.14
CA THR A 170 -2.52 12.10 -17.77
C THR A 170 -1.99 12.10 -16.35
N ALA A 171 -2.72 11.51 -15.39
CA ALA A 171 -2.28 11.38 -14.03
C ALA A 171 -1.01 10.51 -13.93
N ALA A 172 -0.98 9.40 -14.64
CA ALA A 172 0.18 8.52 -14.71
C ALA A 172 1.41 9.23 -15.31
N GLN A 173 1.22 9.99 -16.36
CA GLN A 173 2.28 10.78 -17.00
C GLN A 173 2.81 11.86 -16.05
N LYS A 174 1.92 12.57 -15.34
CA LYS A 174 2.31 13.59 -14.35
C LYS A 174 3.13 13.01 -13.21
N ALA A 175 2.72 11.84 -12.70
CA ALA A 175 3.37 11.20 -11.55
C ALA A 175 4.69 10.49 -11.90
N MET A 176 4.78 9.81 -13.03
CA MET A 176 5.88 8.90 -13.36
C MET A 176 6.64 9.26 -14.64
N GLY A 177 6.15 10.20 -15.43
CA GLY A 177 6.74 10.55 -16.72
C GLY A 177 6.86 9.33 -17.63
N ASP A 178 8.05 9.12 -18.18
CA ASP A 178 8.33 7.99 -19.08
C ASP A 178 8.24 6.61 -18.40
N ASN A 179 8.20 6.57 -17.07
CA ASN A 179 8.11 5.34 -16.30
C ASN A 179 6.66 4.94 -15.94
N LYS A 180 5.65 5.53 -16.58
CA LYS A 180 4.23 5.23 -16.30
C LYS A 180 3.88 3.74 -16.39
N GLY A 181 4.65 2.96 -17.14
CA GLY A 181 4.52 1.51 -17.26
C GLY A 181 4.76 0.71 -15.98
N LYS A 182 5.21 1.36 -14.90
CA LYS A 182 5.34 0.73 -13.58
C LYS A 182 4.04 0.73 -12.78
N ILE A 183 3.03 1.49 -13.22
CA ILE A 183 1.72 1.52 -12.57
C ILE A 183 0.97 0.27 -12.99
N SER A 184 0.58 -0.56 -12.03
CA SER A 184 -0.11 -1.83 -12.26
C SER A 184 -1.48 -1.91 -11.58
N LEU A 185 -1.78 -0.99 -10.67
CA LEU A 185 -3.01 -1.00 -9.89
C LEU A 185 -3.70 0.36 -9.97
N LEU A 186 -4.99 0.33 -10.22
CA LEU A 186 -5.87 1.49 -10.15
C LEU A 186 -6.93 1.24 -9.06
N VAL A 187 -7.01 2.15 -8.10
CA VAL A 187 -7.98 2.09 -7.00
C VAL A 187 -8.94 3.24 -7.16
N MET A 188 -10.24 2.97 -7.20
CA MET A 188 -11.26 4.01 -7.31
C MET A 188 -12.52 3.63 -6.51
N HIS A 189 -13.31 4.63 -6.17
CA HIS A 189 -14.58 4.42 -5.51
C HIS A 189 -15.58 3.71 -6.46
N SER A 190 -16.39 2.79 -5.92
CA SER A 190 -17.34 1.97 -6.69
C SER A 190 -18.28 2.79 -7.60
N VAL A 191 -18.76 3.95 -7.14
CA VAL A 191 -19.60 4.85 -7.94
C VAL A 191 -18.87 5.36 -9.18
N VAL A 192 -17.57 5.69 -9.03
CA VAL A 192 -16.74 6.15 -10.17
C VAL A 192 -16.52 4.99 -11.13
N ALA A 193 -16.23 3.79 -10.61
CA ALA A 193 -16.07 2.58 -11.42
C ALA A 193 -17.33 2.30 -12.25
N THR A 194 -18.52 2.32 -11.64
CA THR A 194 -19.79 2.14 -12.34
C THR A 194 -19.99 3.19 -13.44
N ASN A 195 -19.64 4.45 -13.21
CA ASN A 195 -19.72 5.49 -14.23
C ASN A 195 -18.75 5.24 -15.39
N VAL A 196 -17.56 4.75 -15.12
CA VAL A 196 -16.57 4.37 -16.14
C VAL A 196 -17.07 3.19 -16.97
N GLU A 197 -17.67 2.19 -16.33
CA GLU A 197 -18.30 1.04 -16.98
C GLU A 197 -19.45 1.48 -17.90
N ASN A 198 -20.37 2.30 -17.38
CA ASN A 198 -21.51 2.81 -18.13
C ASN A 198 -21.10 3.62 -19.36
N LYS A 199 -20.01 4.37 -19.26
CA LYS A 199 -19.42 5.10 -20.39
C LYS A 199 -18.58 4.22 -21.32
N LYS A 200 -18.44 2.92 -21.04
CA LYS A 200 -17.59 1.96 -21.78
C LYS A 200 -16.12 2.40 -21.86
N LEU A 201 -15.64 3.13 -20.85
CA LEU A 201 -14.29 3.67 -20.82
C LEU A 201 -13.25 2.66 -20.31
N ILE A 202 -13.65 1.44 -19.91
CA ILE A 202 -12.72 0.41 -19.38
C ILE A 202 -11.64 0.07 -20.41
N GLY A 203 -11.97 0.08 -21.70
CA GLY A 203 -11.00 -0.13 -22.76
C GLY A 203 -9.87 0.91 -22.82
N TYR A 204 -10.05 2.08 -22.22
CA TYR A 204 -9.04 3.15 -22.13
C TYR A 204 -8.19 3.10 -20.85
N LEU A 205 -8.47 2.15 -19.93
CA LEU A 205 -7.62 1.87 -18.78
C LEU A 205 -6.38 1.04 -19.15
N LYS A 206 -6.06 1.01 -20.43
CA LYS A 206 -4.85 0.39 -20.97
C LYS A 206 -3.77 1.44 -21.15
N TYR A 207 -2.54 1.03 -21.01
CA TYR A 207 -1.42 1.85 -21.41
C TYR A 207 -0.46 1.04 -22.28
N THR A 208 0.21 1.73 -23.18
CA THR A 208 1.25 1.12 -24.00
C THR A 208 2.61 1.38 -23.37
N ASP A 209 3.35 0.32 -23.08
CA ASP A 209 4.72 0.43 -22.60
C ASP A 209 5.65 0.98 -23.69
N LYS A 210 6.86 1.40 -23.31
CA LYS A 210 7.89 1.87 -24.26
C LYS A 210 8.25 0.85 -25.35
N ASP A 211 7.96 -0.42 -25.09
CA ASP A 211 8.20 -1.53 -26.02
C ASP A 211 6.99 -1.81 -26.95
N GLY A 212 5.96 -0.95 -26.92
CA GLY A 212 4.76 -1.05 -27.77
C GLY A 212 3.75 -2.10 -27.30
N VAL A 213 3.93 -2.68 -26.12
CA VAL A 213 3.03 -3.70 -25.58
C VAL A 213 1.91 -3.04 -24.79
N GLU A 214 0.66 -3.37 -25.15
CA GLU A 214 -0.51 -2.96 -24.36
C GLU A 214 -0.57 -3.75 -23.06
N LYS A 215 -0.73 -3.02 -21.95
CA LYS A 215 -0.92 -3.59 -20.61
C LYS A 215 -2.23 -3.06 -20.02
N ASP A 216 -3.00 -3.97 -19.45
CA ASP A 216 -4.22 -3.63 -18.73
C ASP A 216 -3.89 -3.18 -17.29
N LEU A 217 -4.54 -2.11 -16.84
CA LEU A 217 -4.50 -1.71 -15.44
C LEU A 217 -5.50 -2.58 -14.66
N THR A 218 -5.04 -3.17 -13.57
CA THR A 218 -5.95 -3.88 -12.67
C THR A 218 -6.79 -2.87 -11.91
N LEU A 219 -8.11 -2.88 -12.16
CA LEU A 219 -9.08 -2.03 -11.48
C LEU A 219 -9.43 -2.66 -10.13
N TYR A 220 -9.27 -1.91 -9.08
CA TYR A 220 -9.70 -2.26 -7.73
C TYR A 220 -10.73 -1.25 -7.25
N THR A 221 -11.92 -1.72 -6.86
CA THR A 221 -12.99 -0.88 -6.30
C THR A 221 -13.03 -1.02 -4.78
N ILE A 222 -13.14 0.11 -4.10
CA ILE A 222 -13.28 0.23 -2.64
C ILE A 222 -14.71 0.63 -2.32
#